data_fa662261fc4632e1bb3a56124e09a248
#
_entry.id   fa662261fc4632e1bb3a56124e09a248
#
_cell.length_a   1.000
_cell.length_b   1.000
_cell.length_c   1.000
_cell.angle_alpha   90.00
_cell.angle_beta   90.00
_cell.angle_gamma   90.00
#
_symmetry.space_group_name_H-M   'P 1'
#
loop_
_entity.id
_entity.type
_entity.pdbx_description
1 polymer ?
#
loop_
_entity_poly.entity_id
_entity_poly.type
_entity_poly.pdbx_seq_one_letter_code
_entity_poly.pdbx_strand_id
1 'polypeptide(L)'
;MIAVWAAKFVGYVCKKMGRQGVTWAGKVAIKICPDILEQLSSQVRKAIFATCGTNGKTTTNNMLCAALEAEGQKVICNHTGSNMLNGVVAAFVLAAKWNGKINADYACIEADEASTRHIFPRIKPDYMLLTNLFRDQLDRYGEIDITMNILEEMMRKVPKMQIIVNGDDALSAYLAMDSGNLYVTYGISKPVIKSAANEIR
;
A
#
# COMPACT_ATOMS: atom_id res chain seq x y z
N MET A 1 -8.15 21.63 7.85
CA MET A 1 -8.57 21.37 9.24
C MET A 1 -9.99 20.84 9.35
N ILE A 2 -11.00 21.50 8.74
CA ILE A 2 -12.41 21.06 8.79
C ILE A 2 -12.59 19.62 8.34
N ALA A 3 -11.91 19.19 7.24
CA ALA A 3 -11.97 17.83 6.73
C ALA A 3 -11.47 16.79 7.74
N VAL A 4 -10.40 17.10 8.49
CA VAL A 4 -9.87 16.22 9.55
C VAL A 4 -10.85 16.09 10.69
N TRP A 5 -11.47 17.18 11.11
CA TRP A 5 -12.45 17.17 12.20
C TRP A 5 -13.70 16.37 11.83
N ALA A 6 -14.28 16.68 10.67
CA ALA A 6 -15.46 15.97 10.18
C ALA A 6 -15.21 14.46 10.02
N ALA A 7 -14.08 14.09 9.47
CA ALA A 7 -13.71 12.68 9.28
C ALA A 7 -13.48 11.96 10.62
N LYS A 8 -12.79 12.59 11.58
CA LYS A 8 -12.59 12.02 12.92
C LYS A 8 -13.92 11.86 13.66
N PHE A 9 -14.82 12.83 13.55
CA PHE A 9 -16.15 12.74 14.14
C PHE A 9 -16.95 11.59 13.54
N VAL A 10 -16.98 11.46 12.20
CA VAL A 10 -17.64 10.35 11.52
C VAL A 10 -17.03 9.01 11.94
N GLY A 11 -15.70 8.91 11.97
CA GLY A 11 -15.00 7.70 12.44
C GLY A 11 -15.39 7.31 13.86
N TYR A 12 -15.50 8.29 14.77
CA TYR A 12 -15.92 8.08 16.15
C TYR A 12 -17.38 7.56 16.23
N VAL A 13 -18.30 8.21 15.51
CA VAL A 13 -19.73 7.82 15.48
C VAL A 13 -19.89 6.40 14.93
N CYS A 14 -19.24 6.09 13.80
CA CYS A 14 -19.29 4.76 13.20
C CYS A 14 -18.75 3.68 14.15
N LYS A 15 -17.63 3.95 14.84
CA LYS A 15 -17.07 3.01 15.82
C LYS A 15 -18.05 2.75 16.97
N LYS A 16 -18.73 3.80 17.47
CA LYS A 16 -19.75 3.67 18.53
C LYS A 16 -20.99 2.88 18.08
N MET A 17 -21.30 2.90 16.76
CA MET A 17 -22.39 2.13 16.17
C MET A 17 -22.00 0.68 15.79
N GLY A 18 -20.81 0.20 16.17
CA GLY A 18 -20.32 -1.15 15.85
C GLY A 18 -20.02 -1.36 14.36
N ARG A 19 -19.95 -0.31 13.55
CA ARG A 19 -19.65 -0.39 12.12
C ARG A 19 -18.17 -0.11 11.86
N GLN A 20 -17.60 -0.76 10.86
CA GLN A 20 -16.25 -0.42 10.36
C GLN A 20 -16.28 0.96 9.69
N GLY A 21 -16.18 2.02 10.50
CA GLY A 21 -16.32 3.40 10.05
C GLY A 21 -15.09 4.00 9.35
N VAL A 22 -14.03 3.22 9.22
CA VAL A 22 -12.75 3.72 8.67
C VAL A 22 -12.94 4.26 7.25
N THR A 23 -13.58 3.52 6.37
CA THR A 23 -13.81 3.93 4.98
C THR A 23 -14.68 5.18 4.85
N TRP A 24 -15.68 5.35 5.74
CA TRP A 24 -16.53 6.52 5.75
C TRP A 24 -15.78 7.79 6.16
N ALA A 25 -14.87 7.70 7.12
CA ALA A 25 -14.02 8.82 7.51
C ALA A 25 -13.21 9.35 6.31
N GLY A 26 -12.59 8.45 5.53
CA GLY A 26 -11.86 8.83 4.33
C GLY A 26 -12.76 9.44 3.25
N LYS A 27 -13.94 8.86 3.01
CA LYS A 27 -14.91 9.38 2.04
C LYS A 27 -15.36 10.81 2.36
N VAL A 28 -15.65 11.09 3.65
CA VAL A 28 -16.02 12.43 4.09
C VAL A 28 -14.85 13.40 3.96
N ALA A 29 -13.64 12.98 4.31
CA ALA A 29 -12.45 13.81 4.20
C ALA A 29 -12.21 14.25 2.75
N ILE A 30 -12.26 13.33 1.78
CA ILE A 30 -12.06 13.61 0.36
C ILE A 30 -13.16 14.55 -0.16
N LYS A 31 -14.41 14.34 0.27
CA LYS A 31 -15.52 15.18 -0.19
C LYS A 31 -15.37 16.64 0.25
N ILE A 32 -14.80 16.87 1.43
CA ILE A 32 -14.56 18.23 1.98
C ILE A 32 -13.27 18.82 1.42
N CYS A 33 -12.23 18.01 1.27
CA CYS A 33 -10.92 18.43 0.78
C CYS A 33 -10.35 17.33 -0.15
N PRO A 34 -10.50 17.46 -1.48
CA PRO A 34 -10.05 16.47 -2.45
C PRO A 34 -8.55 16.15 -2.36
N ASP A 35 -7.72 17.13 -2.01
CA ASP A 35 -6.27 17.03 -1.91
C ASP A 35 -5.78 16.68 -0.51
N ILE A 36 -6.67 16.25 0.39
CA ILE A 36 -6.33 15.98 1.80
C ILE A 36 -5.23 14.93 1.95
N LEU A 37 -5.22 13.91 1.08
CA LEU A 37 -4.22 12.86 1.11
C LEU A 37 -2.83 13.40 0.78
N GLU A 38 -2.72 14.21 -0.26
CA GLU A 38 -1.46 14.86 -0.65
C GLU A 38 -0.94 15.80 0.45
N GLN A 39 -1.83 16.61 1.03
CA GLN A 39 -1.49 17.54 2.12
C GLN A 39 -0.99 16.81 3.39
N LEU A 40 -1.56 15.65 3.70
CA LEU A 40 -1.17 14.87 4.88
C LEU A 40 0.05 14.01 4.62
N SER A 41 0.13 13.33 3.47
CA SER A 41 1.24 12.44 3.14
C SER A 41 2.57 13.21 2.99
N SER A 42 2.54 14.42 2.45
CA SER A 42 3.74 15.28 2.33
C SER A 42 4.38 15.66 3.68
N GLN A 43 3.70 15.41 4.80
CA GLN A 43 4.22 15.66 6.15
C GLN A 43 4.93 14.44 6.75
N VAL A 44 4.94 13.27 6.09
CA VAL A 44 5.73 12.10 6.51
C VAL A 44 7.21 12.46 6.38
N ARG A 45 7.99 12.19 7.43
CA ARG A 45 9.34 12.76 7.54
C ARG A 45 10.41 12.00 6.79
N LYS A 46 10.31 10.65 6.72
CA LYS A 46 11.39 9.82 6.19
C LYS A 46 11.00 9.15 4.88
N ALA A 47 9.99 8.28 4.90
CA ALA A 47 9.57 7.56 3.71
C ALA A 47 8.13 7.03 3.78
N ILE A 48 7.55 6.82 2.60
CA ILE A 48 6.27 6.16 2.37
C ILE A 48 6.53 4.86 1.62
N PHE A 49 6.11 3.74 2.22
CA PHE A 49 6.09 2.42 1.63
C PHE A 49 4.68 2.10 1.13
N ALA A 50 4.57 1.59 -0.10
CA ALA A 50 3.32 1.08 -0.65
C ALA A 50 3.47 -0.42 -0.90
N THR A 51 2.60 -1.24 -0.31
CA THR A 51 2.59 -2.70 -0.50
C THR A 51 1.46 -3.09 -1.44
N CYS A 52 1.81 -3.70 -2.57
CA CYS A 52 0.92 -4.17 -3.62
C CYS A 52 1.16 -5.66 -3.92
N GLY A 53 0.28 -6.28 -4.70
CA GLY A 53 0.36 -7.67 -5.15
C GLY A 53 -0.88 -8.48 -4.76
N THR A 54 -1.10 -9.62 -5.39
CA THR A 54 -2.33 -10.41 -5.23
C THR A 54 -2.48 -10.95 -3.81
N ASN A 55 -1.44 -11.59 -3.28
CA ASN A 55 -1.47 -12.23 -1.97
C ASN A 55 -0.39 -11.68 -1.03
N GLY A 56 -0.67 -11.74 0.28
CA GLY A 56 0.28 -11.38 1.32
C GLY A 56 0.43 -9.88 1.60
N LYS A 57 -0.27 -9.01 0.91
CA LYS A 57 -0.22 -7.54 1.11
C LYS A 57 -0.35 -7.12 2.57
N THR A 58 -1.45 -7.49 3.20
CA THR A 58 -1.76 -7.11 4.59
C THR A 58 -0.71 -7.63 5.57
N THR A 59 -0.30 -8.89 5.40
CA THR A 59 0.73 -9.50 6.26
C THR A 59 2.06 -8.76 6.11
N THR A 60 2.54 -8.57 4.88
CA THR A 60 3.80 -7.87 4.61
C THR A 60 3.77 -6.43 5.11
N ASN A 61 2.69 -5.70 4.85
CA ASN A 61 2.52 -4.34 5.32
C ASN A 61 2.55 -4.24 6.84
N ASN A 62 1.83 -5.13 7.53
CA ASN A 62 1.80 -5.16 8.99
C ASN A 62 3.14 -5.59 9.61
N MET A 63 3.86 -6.52 8.99
CA MET A 63 5.21 -6.91 9.41
C MET A 63 6.18 -5.73 9.31
N LEU A 64 6.16 -4.99 8.21
CA LEU A 64 6.99 -3.80 8.03
C LEU A 64 6.65 -2.73 9.07
N CYS A 65 5.35 -2.48 9.29
CA CYS A 65 4.89 -1.58 10.35
C CYS A 65 5.45 -1.97 11.71
N ALA A 66 5.26 -3.23 12.11
CA ALA A 66 5.70 -3.73 13.41
C ALA A 66 7.23 -3.63 13.59
N ALA A 67 8.00 -3.91 12.53
CA ALA A 67 9.45 -3.79 12.56
C ALA A 67 9.89 -2.33 12.78
N LEU A 68 9.30 -1.38 12.05
CA LEU A 68 9.61 0.04 12.21
C LEU A 68 9.19 0.58 13.59
N GLU A 69 8.03 0.13 14.10
CA GLU A 69 7.56 0.50 15.43
C GLU A 69 8.46 -0.05 16.54
N ALA A 70 8.95 -1.29 16.37
CA ALA A 70 9.92 -1.89 17.30
C ALA A 70 11.24 -1.11 17.37
N GLU A 71 11.65 -0.45 16.28
CA GLU A 71 12.78 0.48 16.22
C GLU A 71 12.44 1.88 16.75
N GLY A 72 11.28 2.06 17.39
CA GLY A 72 10.85 3.32 18.00
C GLY A 72 10.38 4.38 17.00
N GLN A 73 10.11 4.01 15.74
CA GLN A 73 9.61 4.93 14.72
C GLN A 73 8.10 5.14 14.84
N LYS A 74 7.64 6.32 14.45
CA LYS A 74 6.21 6.62 14.37
C LYS A 74 5.70 6.28 13.00
N VAL A 75 4.79 5.32 12.90
CA VAL A 75 4.31 4.77 11.64
C VAL A 75 2.82 5.04 11.44
N ILE A 76 2.42 5.44 10.24
CA ILE A 76 1.03 5.42 9.78
C ILE A 76 0.82 4.13 9.02
N CYS A 77 -0.24 3.39 9.36
CA CYS A 77 -0.57 2.13 8.70
C CYS A 77 -2.08 1.95 8.54
N ASN A 78 -2.50 1.36 7.42
CA ASN A 78 -3.89 0.94 7.22
C ASN A 78 -4.08 -0.54 7.59
N HIS A 79 -3.83 -0.88 8.86
CA HIS A 79 -3.80 -2.25 9.41
C HIS A 79 -5.01 -3.13 9.07
N THR A 80 -6.16 -2.54 8.77
CA THR A 80 -7.42 -3.28 8.54
C THR A 80 -7.59 -3.76 7.10
N GLY A 81 -6.54 -3.70 6.25
CA GLY A 81 -6.63 -4.08 4.84
C GLY A 81 -7.56 -3.17 4.02
N SER A 82 -7.81 -1.96 4.50
CA SER A 82 -8.60 -0.96 3.78
C SER A 82 -7.73 -0.30 2.71
N ASN A 83 -7.46 -1.05 1.63
CA ASN A 83 -6.45 -0.82 0.60
C ASN A 83 -6.90 0.05 -0.58
N MET A 84 -8.17 0.50 -0.56
CA MET A 84 -8.69 1.45 -1.53
C MET A 84 -8.45 2.90 -1.07
N LEU A 85 -8.58 3.87 -1.99
CA LEU A 85 -8.31 5.30 -1.73
C LEU A 85 -8.94 5.82 -0.42
N ASN A 86 -10.22 5.51 -0.16
CA ASN A 86 -10.90 5.98 1.04
C ASN A 86 -10.28 5.42 2.33
N GLY A 87 -9.80 4.19 2.30
CA GLY A 87 -9.13 3.55 3.44
C GLY A 87 -7.75 4.17 3.71
N VAL A 88 -6.99 4.41 2.66
CA VAL A 88 -5.69 5.09 2.76
C VAL A 88 -5.86 6.51 3.31
N VAL A 89 -6.80 7.28 2.77
CA VAL A 89 -7.10 8.62 3.30
C VAL A 89 -7.49 8.57 4.77
N ALA A 90 -8.31 7.60 5.15
CA ALA A 90 -8.72 7.43 6.54
C ALA A 90 -7.52 7.17 7.48
N ALA A 91 -6.56 6.35 7.06
CA ALA A 91 -5.35 6.10 7.85
C ALA A 91 -4.60 7.41 8.14
N PHE A 92 -4.38 8.24 7.14
CA PHE A 92 -3.72 9.54 7.31
C PHE A 92 -4.55 10.52 8.16
N VAL A 93 -5.85 10.64 7.91
CA VAL A 93 -6.72 11.56 8.65
C VAL A 93 -6.84 11.16 10.11
N LEU A 94 -6.95 9.87 10.42
CA LEU A 94 -7.04 9.39 11.80
C LEU A 94 -5.71 9.56 12.54
N ALA A 95 -4.57 9.43 11.88
CA ALA A 95 -3.24 9.68 12.42
C ALA A 95 -2.94 11.18 12.62
N ALA A 96 -3.57 12.06 11.84
CA ALA A 96 -3.37 13.50 11.97
C ALA A 96 -3.84 14.01 13.34
N LYS A 97 -3.15 15.01 13.88
CA LYS A 97 -3.62 15.76 15.04
C LYS A 97 -4.84 16.62 14.67
N TRP A 98 -5.57 17.12 15.64
CA TRP A 98 -6.73 18.00 15.43
C TRP A 98 -6.39 19.28 14.64
N ASN A 99 -5.16 19.73 14.70
CA ASN A 99 -4.66 20.86 13.91
C ASN A 99 -4.23 20.46 12.47
N GLY A 100 -4.48 19.23 12.03
CA GLY A 100 -4.11 18.72 10.70
C GLY A 100 -2.63 18.36 10.54
N LYS A 101 -1.82 18.39 11.60
CA LYS A 101 -0.41 18.01 11.53
C LYS A 101 -0.22 16.50 11.68
N ILE A 102 0.60 15.93 10.85
CA ILE A 102 1.12 14.55 10.95
C ILE A 102 2.39 14.56 11.81
N ASN A 103 2.50 13.55 12.68
CA ASN A 103 3.72 13.29 13.43
C ASN A 103 4.13 11.84 13.22
N ALA A 104 4.53 11.52 12.01
CA ALA A 104 5.00 10.19 11.62
C ALA A 104 6.36 10.28 10.92
N ASP A 105 7.19 9.26 11.16
CA ASP A 105 8.46 9.06 10.48
C ASP A 105 8.25 8.35 9.16
N TYR A 106 7.37 7.34 9.17
CA TYR A 106 7.04 6.50 8.03
C TYR A 106 5.54 6.37 7.83
N ALA A 107 5.17 6.00 6.60
CA ALA A 107 3.85 5.47 6.31
C ALA A 107 3.99 4.14 5.57
N CYS A 108 3.31 3.09 6.05
CA CYS A 108 3.23 1.78 5.42
C CYS A 108 1.80 1.56 4.94
N ILE A 109 1.61 1.62 3.64
CA ILE A 109 0.29 1.67 3.02
C ILE A 109 0.09 0.44 2.16
N GLU A 110 -0.84 -0.41 2.55
CA GLU A 110 -1.38 -1.43 1.66
C GLU A 110 -2.26 -0.76 0.61
N ALA A 111 -1.99 -1.02 -0.67
CA ALA A 111 -2.76 -0.50 -1.78
C ALA A 111 -3.22 -1.62 -2.70
N ASP A 112 -4.51 -1.62 -3.02
CA ASP A 112 -5.07 -2.42 -4.09
C ASP A 112 -4.54 -1.96 -5.44
N GLU A 113 -4.20 -2.89 -6.34
CA GLU A 113 -3.51 -2.63 -7.58
C GLU A 113 -4.27 -1.62 -8.46
N ALA A 114 -5.58 -1.80 -8.62
CA ALA A 114 -6.41 -0.88 -9.40
C ALA A 114 -6.52 0.50 -8.73
N SER A 115 -6.48 0.55 -7.40
CA SER A 115 -6.56 1.79 -6.61
C SER A 115 -5.26 2.60 -6.64
N THR A 116 -4.14 2.01 -7.03
CA THR A 116 -2.85 2.72 -7.16
C THR A 116 -2.94 3.95 -8.05
N ARG A 117 -3.76 3.92 -9.12
CA ARG A 117 -4.02 5.07 -10.00
C ARG A 117 -4.50 6.32 -9.25
N HIS A 118 -5.22 6.14 -8.17
CA HIS A 118 -5.78 7.21 -7.36
C HIS A 118 -4.91 7.55 -6.14
N ILE A 119 -4.11 6.59 -5.68
CA ILE A 119 -3.29 6.71 -4.47
C ILE A 119 -1.90 7.26 -4.81
N PHE A 120 -1.16 6.64 -5.74
CA PHE A 120 0.24 6.96 -6.01
C PHE A 120 0.50 8.40 -6.46
N PRO A 121 -0.33 9.01 -7.34
CA PRO A 121 -0.13 10.42 -7.71
C PRO A 121 -0.20 11.37 -6.50
N ARG A 122 -0.94 10.98 -5.46
CA ARG A 122 -1.15 11.80 -4.26
C ARG A 122 -0.09 11.59 -3.18
N ILE A 123 0.30 10.33 -2.92
CA ILE A 123 1.29 10.03 -1.86
C ILE A 123 2.72 9.99 -2.37
N LYS A 124 2.93 9.74 -3.68
CA LYS A 124 4.24 9.60 -4.33
C LYS A 124 5.17 8.73 -3.48
N PRO A 125 4.88 7.41 -3.36
CA PRO A 125 5.63 6.55 -2.45
C PRO A 125 7.12 6.53 -2.80
N ASP A 126 7.97 6.44 -1.78
CA ASP A 126 9.42 6.31 -1.94
C ASP A 126 9.79 4.87 -2.28
N TYR A 127 9.03 3.91 -1.74
CA TYR A 127 9.25 2.48 -1.95
C TYR A 127 7.93 1.78 -2.28
N MET A 128 8.00 0.83 -3.21
CA MET A 128 6.91 -0.10 -3.51
C MET A 128 7.36 -1.52 -3.22
N LEU A 129 6.66 -2.22 -2.33
CA LEU A 129 6.82 -3.65 -2.11
C LEU A 129 5.84 -4.39 -3.00
N LEU A 130 6.33 -5.19 -3.93
CA LEU A 130 5.51 -6.03 -4.79
C LEU A 130 5.67 -7.48 -4.38
N THR A 131 4.61 -8.07 -3.80
CA THR A 131 4.68 -9.41 -3.22
C THR A 131 4.60 -10.50 -4.26
N ASN A 132 3.58 -10.48 -5.10
CA ASN A 132 3.36 -11.44 -6.18
C ASN A 132 2.18 -10.99 -7.07
N LEU A 133 2.12 -11.51 -8.29
CA LEU A 133 1.03 -11.29 -9.23
C LEU A 133 0.54 -12.65 -9.73
N PHE A 134 -0.57 -13.14 -9.19
CA PHE A 134 -1.18 -14.39 -9.62
C PHE A 134 -2.49 -14.15 -10.35
N ARG A 135 -2.82 -15.06 -11.26
CA ARG A 135 -4.20 -15.22 -11.74
C ARG A 135 -5.04 -15.73 -10.56
N ASP A 136 -6.08 -15.00 -10.20
CA ASP A 136 -7.10 -15.55 -9.33
C ASP A 136 -7.91 -16.59 -10.13
N GLN A 137 -8.34 -17.70 -9.49
CA GLN A 137 -9.00 -18.83 -10.19
C GLN A 137 -10.35 -18.44 -10.83
N LEU A 138 -10.88 -17.26 -10.50
CA LEU A 138 -12.12 -16.69 -11.02
C LEU A 138 -11.90 -15.61 -12.08
N ASP A 139 -10.65 -15.37 -12.49
CA ASP A 139 -10.32 -14.30 -13.40
C ASP A 139 -10.92 -14.50 -14.78
N ARG A 140 -11.58 -13.46 -15.23
CA ARG A 140 -11.92 -13.28 -16.63
C ARG A 140 -10.63 -13.05 -17.42
N TYR A 141 -10.59 -13.58 -18.62
CA TYR A 141 -9.50 -13.35 -19.57
C TYR A 141 -9.14 -11.85 -19.60
N GLY A 142 -7.87 -11.52 -19.27
CA GLY A 142 -7.33 -10.17 -19.38
C GLY A 142 -7.21 -9.37 -18.06
N GLU A 143 -7.71 -9.83 -16.93
CA GLU A 143 -7.62 -9.07 -15.65
C GLU A 143 -6.16 -8.89 -15.19
N ILE A 144 -5.30 -9.90 -15.37
CA ILE A 144 -3.90 -9.79 -14.98
C ILE A 144 -3.15 -8.78 -15.86
N ASP A 145 -3.44 -8.75 -17.17
CA ASP A 145 -2.82 -7.80 -18.09
C ASP A 145 -3.23 -6.36 -17.74
N ILE A 146 -4.51 -6.16 -17.37
CA ILE A 146 -5.01 -4.85 -16.91
C ILE A 146 -4.28 -4.45 -15.63
N THR A 147 -4.12 -5.37 -14.68
CA THR A 147 -3.43 -5.12 -13.40
C THR A 147 -1.96 -4.78 -13.63
N MET A 148 -1.26 -5.54 -14.48
CA MET A 148 0.12 -5.27 -14.85
C MET A 148 0.28 -3.90 -15.50
N ASN A 149 -0.57 -3.57 -16.49
CA ASN A 149 -0.55 -2.28 -17.16
C ASN A 149 -0.79 -1.10 -16.19
N ILE A 150 -1.67 -1.28 -15.19
CA ILE A 150 -1.92 -0.27 -14.17
C ILE A 150 -0.67 -0.04 -13.32
N LEU A 151 -0.07 -1.12 -12.83
CA LEU A 151 1.12 -1.04 -11.98
C LEU A 151 2.30 -0.45 -12.75
N GLU A 152 2.52 -0.86 -13.99
CA GLU A 152 3.55 -0.32 -14.86
C GLU A 152 3.36 1.19 -15.08
N GLU A 153 2.14 1.62 -15.42
CA GLU A 153 1.81 3.03 -15.57
C GLU A 153 2.14 3.83 -14.30
N MET A 154 1.81 3.27 -13.12
CA MET A 154 2.06 3.94 -11.85
C MET A 154 3.54 3.97 -11.47
N MET A 155 4.30 2.91 -11.76
CA MET A 155 5.74 2.89 -11.57
C MET A 155 6.41 3.97 -12.42
N ARG A 156 6.06 4.07 -13.70
CA ARG A 156 6.58 5.10 -14.61
C ARG A 156 6.18 6.53 -14.20
N LYS A 157 5.01 6.73 -13.60
CA LYS A 157 4.57 8.04 -13.08
C LYS A 157 5.28 8.48 -11.82
N VAL A 158 5.90 7.55 -11.08
CA VAL A 158 6.69 7.84 -9.87
C VAL A 158 8.12 7.33 -10.06
N PRO A 159 8.91 7.96 -10.94
CA PRO A 159 10.21 7.43 -11.39
C PRO A 159 11.29 7.40 -10.30
N LYS A 160 11.09 8.11 -9.20
CA LYS A 160 12.01 8.08 -8.04
C LYS A 160 11.70 6.96 -7.05
N MET A 161 10.54 6.30 -7.20
CA MET A 161 10.13 5.20 -6.35
C MET A 161 11.05 3.99 -6.58
N GLN A 162 11.60 3.43 -5.50
CA GLN A 162 12.36 2.19 -5.56
C GLN A 162 11.42 0.98 -5.38
N ILE A 163 11.60 -0.04 -6.21
CA ILE A 163 10.77 -1.25 -6.17
C ILE A 163 11.50 -2.34 -5.40
N ILE A 164 10.84 -2.90 -4.40
CA ILE A 164 11.29 -4.08 -3.66
C ILE A 164 10.38 -5.23 -4.11
N VAL A 165 10.90 -6.12 -4.92
CA VAL A 165 10.11 -7.12 -5.65
C VAL A 165 10.48 -8.55 -5.28
N ASN A 166 9.47 -9.42 -5.22
CA ASN A 166 9.69 -10.85 -5.10
C ASN A 166 10.33 -11.41 -6.39
N GLY A 167 11.60 -11.80 -6.31
CA GLY A 167 12.34 -12.36 -7.42
C GLY A 167 11.94 -13.79 -7.80
N ASP A 168 11.19 -14.49 -6.92
CA ASP A 168 10.68 -15.83 -7.20
C ASP A 168 9.33 -15.78 -7.97
N ASP A 169 8.72 -14.60 -8.11
CA ASP A 169 7.53 -14.37 -8.92
C ASP A 169 7.89 -13.73 -10.26
N ALA A 170 7.78 -14.49 -11.34
CA ALA A 170 8.24 -14.09 -12.67
C ALA A 170 7.53 -12.84 -13.20
N LEU A 171 6.22 -12.68 -12.92
CA LEU A 171 5.45 -11.53 -13.40
C LEU A 171 5.85 -10.24 -12.67
N SER A 172 6.00 -10.32 -11.36
CA SER A 172 6.44 -9.18 -10.53
C SER A 172 7.87 -8.76 -10.89
N ALA A 173 8.78 -9.73 -11.07
CA ALA A 173 10.15 -9.46 -11.46
C ALA A 173 10.23 -8.81 -12.85
N TYR A 174 9.49 -9.34 -13.82
CA TYR A 174 9.39 -8.76 -15.17
C TYR A 174 8.91 -7.30 -15.11
N LEU A 175 7.84 -7.05 -14.38
CA LEU A 175 7.26 -5.72 -14.24
C LEU A 175 8.24 -4.70 -13.63
N ALA A 176 8.99 -5.12 -12.61
CA ALA A 176 10.01 -4.26 -12.00
C ALA A 176 11.15 -3.94 -12.97
N MET A 177 11.61 -4.94 -13.76
CA MET A 177 12.67 -4.76 -14.78
C MET A 177 12.25 -3.80 -15.88
N ASP A 178 10.98 -3.88 -16.34
CA ASP A 178 10.49 -3.08 -17.47
C ASP A 178 10.06 -1.66 -17.06
N SER A 179 9.86 -1.42 -15.78
CA SER A 179 9.34 -0.13 -15.26
C SER A 179 10.30 1.05 -15.46
N GLY A 180 11.60 0.80 -15.53
CA GLY A 180 12.64 1.84 -15.54
C GLY A 180 12.98 2.43 -14.16
N ASN A 181 12.34 1.98 -13.09
CA ASN A 181 12.64 2.35 -11.71
C ASN A 181 13.85 1.56 -11.19
N LEU A 182 14.53 2.10 -10.18
CA LEU A 182 15.48 1.29 -9.40
C LEU A 182 14.73 0.18 -8.69
N TYR A 183 15.26 -1.04 -8.73
CA TYR A 183 14.65 -2.16 -8.03
C TYR A 183 15.67 -3.04 -7.32
N VAL A 184 15.22 -3.71 -6.28
CA VAL A 184 15.91 -4.79 -5.58
C VAL A 184 15.00 -6.00 -5.47
N THR A 185 15.58 -7.19 -5.56
CA THR A 185 14.82 -8.44 -5.43
C THR A 185 15.02 -9.05 -4.05
N TYR A 186 13.97 -9.65 -3.52
CA TYR A 186 14.06 -10.61 -2.42
C TYR A 186 13.53 -11.96 -2.91
N GLY A 187 13.97 -13.05 -2.29
CA GLY A 187 13.55 -14.40 -2.69
C GLY A 187 14.48 -15.48 -2.14
N ILE A 188 14.25 -16.72 -2.56
CA ILE A 188 15.02 -17.89 -2.15
C ILE A 188 16.20 -18.06 -3.11
N SER A 189 17.42 -17.73 -2.65
CA SER A 189 18.63 -17.84 -3.50
C SER A 189 19.12 -19.28 -3.70
N LYS A 190 18.68 -20.23 -2.88
CA LYS A 190 19.02 -21.66 -2.98
C LYS A 190 17.79 -22.50 -2.64
N PRO A 191 17.52 -23.61 -3.39
CA PRO A 191 16.44 -24.52 -3.04
C PRO A 191 16.60 -25.02 -1.61
N VAL A 192 15.60 -24.79 -0.77
CA VAL A 192 15.58 -25.28 0.62
C VAL A 192 15.36 -26.79 0.64
N ILE A 193 14.73 -27.33 -0.39
CA ILE A 193 14.48 -28.77 -0.56
C ILE A 193 15.37 -29.25 -1.70
N LYS A 194 16.35 -30.12 -1.38
CA LYS A 194 17.06 -30.92 -2.39
C LYS A 194 15.98 -31.79 -3.05
N SER A 195 15.73 -31.53 -4.30
CA SER A 195 14.65 -32.04 -5.15
C SER A 195 14.03 -33.37 -4.71
N ALA A 196 12.73 -33.36 -4.45
CA ALA A 196 11.91 -34.58 -4.44
C ALA A 196 11.81 -35.28 -5.83
N ALA A 197 12.60 -34.86 -6.79
CA ALA A 197 12.60 -35.40 -8.15
C ALA A 197 13.10 -36.85 -8.26
N ASN A 198 13.59 -37.45 -7.19
CA ASN A 198 14.04 -38.84 -7.17
C ASN A 198 13.10 -39.83 -6.45
N GLU A 199 11.94 -39.39 -5.98
CA GLU A 199 10.99 -40.28 -5.27
C GLU A 199 9.75 -40.70 -6.07
N ILE A 200 9.66 -40.31 -7.34
CA ILE A 200 8.63 -40.85 -8.24
C ILE A 200 9.32 -41.87 -9.19
N ARG A 201 9.48 -43.08 -8.69
CA ARG A 201 9.66 -44.28 -9.47
C ARG A 201 8.47 -45.20 -9.30
#